data_6b5e5a8578ec40b825a45fc26d893ab0
#
_entry.id   6b5e5a8578ec40b825a45fc26d893ab0
#
_cell.length_a   1.000
_cell.length_b   1.000
_cell.length_c   1.000
_cell.angle_alpha   90.00
_cell.angle_beta   90.00
_cell.angle_gamma   90.00
#
_symmetry.space_group_name_H-M   'P 1'
#
loop_
_entity.id
_entity.type
_entity.pdbx_description
1 polymer ?
#
loop_
_entity_poly.entity_id
_entity_poly.type
_entity_poly.pdbx_seq_one_letter_code
_entity_poly.pdbx_strand_id
1 'polypeptide(L)'
;MHITAKVAFECIGSCLLSCPRVAKDFLFLPDRMHRRCVLGVAGMGLLLIGCFIAYAYVEKYQLTDSFLYGQVEFSFIDRGYPEIFGYALELSASALFLLFAVAHHKKSWFAWSAIMFIIFLDDAFKLHESIGHAYVALWGLNPVPGDFLGFATTGLFAVTCWAVGVTTITTQEDFSAYLLFSFYFALLIFFGVGIDALHGLFGANVSQTVFTLAEDGGELLMTAMIALSALGMWLRQKHAVIDTGRMPLNSAVSKL
;
A
#
# COMPACT_ATOMS: atom_id res chain seq x y z
N MET A 1 -22.59 21.05 -9.88
CA MET A 1 -22.38 20.59 -11.28
C MET A 1 -22.78 19.13 -11.32
N HIS A 2 -23.96 18.79 -11.84
CA HIS A 2 -24.40 17.40 -11.98
C HIS A 2 -23.66 16.79 -13.17
N ILE A 3 -22.65 15.96 -12.90
CA ILE A 3 -22.02 15.15 -13.94
C ILE A 3 -23.02 14.05 -14.29
N THR A 4 -23.52 14.03 -15.51
CA THR A 4 -24.38 12.94 -15.97
C THR A 4 -23.57 11.64 -15.97
N ALA A 5 -24.22 10.49 -15.66
CA ALA A 5 -23.56 9.18 -15.57
C ALA A 5 -22.71 8.83 -16.82
N LYS A 6 -23.13 9.30 -18.02
CA LYS A 6 -22.40 9.12 -19.27
C LYS A 6 -21.06 9.87 -19.27
N VAL A 7 -21.03 11.13 -18.80
CA VAL A 7 -19.80 11.93 -18.70
C VAL A 7 -18.86 11.33 -17.66
N ALA A 8 -19.41 10.82 -16.55
CA ALA A 8 -18.61 10.11 -15.54
C ALA A 8 -17.96 8.84 -16.13
N PHE A 9 -18.70 8.07 -16.93
CA PHE A 9 -18.19 6.83 -17.55
C PHE A 9 -17.12 7.10 -18.62
N GLU A 10 -17.31 8.12 -19.45
CA GLU A 10 -16.31 8.56 -20.44
C GLU A 10 -15.05 9.13 -19.76
N CYS A 11 -15.21 9.87 -18.65
CA CYS A 11 -14.10 10.32 -17.83
C CYS A 11 -13.34 9.15 -17.18
N ILE A 12 -14.02 8.15 -16.63
CA ILE A 12 -13.38 6.96 -16.04
C ILE A 12 -12.59 6.21 -17.11
N GLY A 13 -13.16 5.98 -18.31
CA GLY A 13 -12.47 5.31 -19.40
C GLY A 13 -11.20 6.04 -19.85
N SER A 14 -11.27 7.36 -20.04
CA SER A 14 -10.11 8.18 -20.41
C SER A 14 -9.07 8.26 -19.29
N CYS A 15 -9.50 8.27 -18.02
CA CYS A 15 -8.60 8.24 -16.85
C CYS A 15 -7.91 6.90 -16.69
N LEU A 16 -8.60 5.77 -16.86
CA LEU A 16 -7.98 4.44 -16.84
C LEU A 16 -6.92 4.29 -17.92
N LEU A 17 -7.15 4.81 -19.12
CA LEU A 17 -6.15 4.85 -20.19
C LEU A 17 -4.97 5.77 -19.87
N SER A 18 -5.15 6.76 -18.99
CA SER A 18 -4.07 7.65 -18.53
C SER A 18 -3.27 7.09 -17.34
N CYS A 19 -3.79 6.11 -16.60
CA CYS A 19 -3.12 5.53 -15.43
C CYS A 19 -1.67 5.09 -15.69
N PRO A 20 -1.34 4.38 -16.80
CA PRO A 20 0.06 3.99 -17.07
C PRO A 20 0.98 5.20 -17.27
N ARG A 21 0.46 6.30 -17.85
CA ARG A 21 1.23 7.54 -18.01
C ARG A 21 1.45 8.23 -16.66
N VAL A 22 0.40 8.34 -15.86
CA VAL A 22 0.48 8.91 -14.49
C VAL A 22 1.42 8.09 -13.61
N ALA A 23 1.34 6.76 -13.68
CA ALA A 23 2.26 5.86 -12.97
C ALA A 23 3.71 6.11 -13.41
N LYS A 24 3.96 6.19 -14.72
CA LYS A 24 5.29 6.50 -15.26
C LYS A 24 5.79 7.86 -14.78
N ASP A 25 4.94 8.87 -14.78
CA ASP A 25 5.29 10.23 -14.36
C ASP A 25 5.64 10.31 -12.87
N PHE A 26 5.07 9.45 -12.03
CA PHE A 26 5.37 9.41 -10.60
C PHE A 26 6.56 8.49 -10.27
N LEU A 27 6.70 7.35 -10.95
CA LEU A 27 7.76 6.38 -10.66
C LEU A 27 9.10 6.70 -11.35
N PHE A 28 9.07 7.45 -12.45
CA PHE A 28 10.28 7.73 -13.25
C PHE A 28 10.59 9.22 -13.38
N LEU A 29 10.45 9.95 -12.27
CA LEU A 29 10.87 11.34 -12.21
C LEU A 29 12.37 11.48 -12.53
N PRO A 30 12.79 12.53 -13.28
CA PRO A 30 14.20 12.79 -13.56
C PRO A 30 14.99 13.28 -12.34
N ASP A 31 14.36 13.31 -11.16
CA ASP A 31 14.97 13.72 -9.91
C ASP A 31 15.95 12.66 -9.38
N ARG A 32 17.16 13.09 -9.00
CA ARG A 32 18.22 12.19 -8.53
C ARG A 32 17.87 11.51 -7.21
N MET A 33 17.19 12.24 -6.31
CA MET A 33 16.78 11.69 -5.01
C MET A 33 15.70 10.63 -5.21
N HIS A 34 14.67 10.93 -6.01
CA HIS A 34 13.61 9.97 -6.32
C HIS A 34 14.17 8.69 -6.93
N ARG A 35 15.05 8.80 -7.93
CA ARG A 35 15.68 7.64 -8.56
C ARG A 35 16.49 6.79 -7.56
N ARG A 36 17.19 7.42 -6.62
CA ARG A 36 17.90 6.69 -5.54
C ARG A 36 16.94 5.95 -4.62
N CYS A 37 15.81 6.58 -4.25
CA CYS A 37 14.77 5.92 -3.45
C CYS A 37 14.16 4.73 -4.20
N VAL A 38 13.83 4.89 -5.48
CA VAL A 38 13.31 3.78 -6.31
C VAL A 38 14.31 2.62 -6.36
N LEU A 39 15.57 2.91 -6.65
CA LEU A 39 16.62 1.87 -6.69
C LEU A 39 16.85 1.22 -5.33
N GLY A 40 16.81 2.01 -4.24
CA GLY A 40 16.97 1.51 -2.87
C GLY A 40 15.83 0.60 -2.45
N VAL A 41 14.59 1.01 -2.68
CA VAL A 41 13.38 0.22 -2.36
C VAL A 41 13.33 -1.05 -3.21
N ALA A 42 13.55 -0.92 -4.52
CA ALA A 42 13.58 -2.09 -5.41
C ALA A 42 14.71 -3.06 -5.05
N GLY A 43 15.91 -2.55 -4.78
CA GLY A 43 17.06 -3.36 -4.37
C GLY A 43 16.82 -4.08 -3.05
N MET A 44 16.24 -3.40 -2.05
CA MET A 44 15.89 -4.00 -0.77
C MET A 44 14.79 -5.06 -0.94
N GLY A 45 13.73 -4.77 -1.70
CA GLY A 45 12.67 -5.75 -1.98
C GLY A 45 13.20 -7.00 -2.68
N LEU A 46 14.04 -6.84 -3.71
CA LEU A 46 14.67 -7.97 -4.40
C LEU A 46 15.60 -8.78 -3.47
N LEU A 47 16.35 -8.10 -2.60
CA LEU A 47 17.20 -8.76 -1.61
C LEU A 47 16.36 -9.61 -0.64
N LEU A 48 15.28 -9.05 -0.10
CA LEU A 48 14.40 -9.74 0.85
C LEU A 48 13.71 -10.94 0.19
N ILE A 49 13.20 -10.79 -1.03
CA ILE A 49 12.64 -11.90 -1.82
C ILE A 49 13.71 -12.97 -2.08
N GLY A 50 14.92 -12.58 -2.44
CA GLY A 50 16.03 -13.50 -2.65
C GLY A 50 16.41 -14.27 -1.37
N CYS A 51 16.45 -13.58 -0.22
CA CYS A 51 16.68 -14.20 1.09
C CYS A 51 15.56 -15.18 1.45
N PHE A 52 14.30 -14.83 1.22
CA PHE A 52 13.17 -15.72 1.43
C PHE A 52 13.27 -17.00 0.57
N ILE A 53 13.55 -16.87 -0.72
CA ILE A 53 13.69 -18.01 -1.62
C ILE A 53 14.86 -18.91 -1.14
N ALA A 54 15.98 -18.31 -0.76
CA ALA A 54 17.13 -19.06 -0.25
C ALA A 54 16.81 -19.75 1.08
N TYR A 55 16.12 -19.07 2.01
CA TYR A 55 15.61 -19.64 3.26
C TYR A 55 14.69 -20.84 2.98
N ALA A 56 13.67 -20.66 2.15
CA ALA A 56 12.71 -21.71 1.80
C ALA A 56 13.40 -22.94 1.15
N TYR A 57 14.45 -22.71 0.34
CA TYR A 57 15.26 -23.77 -0.23
C TYR A 57 16.03 -24.53 0.86
N VAL A 58 16.70 -23.81 1.76
CA VAL A 58 17.48 -24.40 2.87
C VAL A 58 16.59 -25.24 3.79
N GLU A 59 15.42 -24.73 4.16
CA GLU A 59 14.45 -25.47 4.98
C GLU A 59 13.91 -26.71 4.26
N LYS A 60 13.53 -26.58 2.99
CA LYS A 60 13.01 -27.70 2.19
C LYS A 60 13.98 -28.87 2.10
N TYR A 61 15.28 -28.60 1.95
CA TYR A 61 16.30 -29.62 1.81
C TYR A 61 17.04 -29.93 3.11
N GLN A 62 16.58 -29.35 4.25
CA GLN A 62 17.14 -29.57 5.58
C GLN A 62 18.66 -29.34 5.64
N LEU A 63 19.14 -28.26 5.02
CA LEU A 63 20.56 -27.93 4.93
C LEU A 63 21.04 -27.31 6.25
N THR A 64 21.21 -28.14 7.29
CA THR A 64 21.52 -27.72 8.67
C THR A 64 22.84 -26.96 8.83
N ASP A 65 23.78 -27.11 7.88
CA ASP A 65 25.05 -26.37 7.87
C ASP A 65 24.93 -24.96 7.31
N SER A 66 23.77 -24.59 6.74
CA SER A 66 23.53 -23.24 6.23
C SER A 66 23.21 -22.27 7.38
N PHE A 67 23.76 -21.04 7.29
CA PHE A 67 23.43 -19.99 8.27
C PHE A 67 21.94 -19.56 8.22
N LEU A 68 21.24 -19.85 7.13
CA LEU A 68 19.80 -19.55 6.98
C LEU A 68 18.91 -20.62 7.62
N TYR A 69 19.44 -21.79 7.98
CA TYR A 69 18.63 -22.85 8.58
C TYR A 69 18.04 -22.39 9.93
N GLY A 70 16.73 -22.51 10.07
CA GLY A 70 16.01 -22.08 11.27
C GLY A 70 15.87 -20.55 11.45
N GLN A 71 16.36 -19.73 10.50
CA GLN A 71 16.27 -18.27 10.59
C GLN A 71 14.93 -17.79 9.99
N VAL A 72 13.87 -17.99 10.75
CA VAL A 72 12.48 -17.70 10.34
C VAL A 72 12.26 -16.23 10.01
N GLU A 73 13.09 -15.32 10.50
CA GLU A 73 13.00 -13.87 10.25
C GLU A 73 13.21 -13.49 8.79
N PHE A 74 13.80 -14.38 7.97
CA PHE A 74 13.90 -14.19 6.52
C PHE A 74 12.65 -14.65 5.77
N SER A 75 11.69 -15.26 6.46
CA SER A 75 10.39 -15.63 5.91
C SER A 75 9.41 -14.46 5.98
N PHE A 76 8.35 -14.56 5.18
CA PHE A 76 7.17 -13.72 5.29
C PHE A 76 6.28 -14.21 6.44
N ILE A 77 6.77 -14.06 7.65
CA ILE A 77 6.02 -14.30 8.88
C ILE A 77 5.87 -13.00 9.63
N ASP A 78 4.92 -12.96 10.55
CA ASP A 78 4.71 -11.81 11.43
C ASP A 78 6.03 -11.32 12.03
N ARG A 79 6.35 -10.05 11.75
CA ARG A 79 7.59 -9.37 12.18
C ARG A 79 8.88 -9.94 11.58
N GLY A 80 8.79 -10.69 10.50
CA GLY A 80 9.93 -11.01 9.64
C GLY A 80 10.50 -9.76 8.95
N TYR A 81 11.71 -9.85 8.45
CA TYR A 81 12.36 -8.70 7.77
C TYR A 81 11.55 -8.17 6.57
N PRO A 82 10.93 -9.02 5.72
CA PRO A 82 10.09 -8.51 4.64
C PRO A 82 8.90 -7.70 5.14
N GLU A 83 8.22 -8.17 6.19
CA GLU A 83 7.07 -7.47 6.76
C GLU A 83 7.44 -6.16 7.44
N ILE A 84 8.54 -6.13 8.24
CA ILE A 84 9.04 -4.89 8.85
C ILE A 84 9.35 -3.85 7.76
N PHE A 85 9.86 -4.29 6.62
CA PHE A 85 10.09 -3.40 5.48
C PHE A 85 8.77 -2.91 4.88
N GLY A 86 7.75 -3.78 4.76
CA GLY A 86 6.38 -3.43 4.38
C GLY A 86 5.80 -2.35 5.30
N TYR A 87 5.85 -2.56 6.62
CA TYR A 87 5.38 -1.57 7.62
C TYR A 87 6.04 -0.20 7.47
N ALA A 88 7.35 -0.19 7.18
CA ALA A 88 8.07 1.07 6.96
C ALA A 88 7.60 1.79 5.68
N LEU A 89 7.26 1.06 4.63
CA LEU A 89 6.71 1.61 3.38
C LEU A 89 5.29 2.15 3.58
N GLU A 90 4.43 1.44 4.30
CA GLU A 90 3.05 1.85 4.61
C GLU A 90 3.02 3.14 5.42
N LEU A 91 3.80 3.18 6.51
CA LEU A 91 3.92 4.38 7.35
C LEU A 91 4.50 5.55 6.55
N SER A 92 5.49 5.30 5.68
CA SER A 92 6.07 6.31 4.80
C SER A 92 5.05 6.85 3.80
N ALA A 93 4.23 5.96 3.19
CA ALA A 93 3.17 6.35 2.28
C ALA A 93 2.10 7.19 2.99
N SER A 94 1.66 6.75 4.18
CA SER A 94 0.72 7.52 5.01
C SER A 94 1.24 8.92 5.32
N ALA A 95 2.50 9.02 5.77
CA ALA A 95 3.13 10.31 6.08
C ALA A 95 3.25 11.22 4.84
N LEU A 96 3.62 10.67 3.69
CA LEU A 96 3.73 11.41 2.43
C LEU A 96 2.37 11.96 1.98
N PHE A 97 1.29 11.17 2.05
CA PHE A 97 -0.06 11.62 1.76
C PHE A 97 -0.51 12.70 2.74
N LEU A 98 -0.21 12.56 4.04
CA LEU A 98 -0.52 13.57 5.05
C LEU A 98 0.19 14.90 4.75
N LEU A 99 1.50 14.84 4.52
CA LEU A 99 2.29 16.02 4.17
C LEU A 99 1.76 16.70 2.91
N PHE A 100 1.39 15.91 1.89
CA PHE A 100 0.83 16.43 0.66
C PHE A 100 -0.54 17.09 0.89
N ALA A 101 -1.41 16.45 1.68
CA ALA A 101 -2.73 16.97 2.02
C ALA A 101 -2.64 18.31 2.76
N VAL A 102 -1.73 18.39 3.74
CA VAL A 102 -1.52 19.63 4.53
C VAL A 102 -0.89 20.72 3.67
N ALA A 103 0.19 20.43 2.94
CA ALA A 103 0.92 21.42 2.16
C ALA A 103 0.08 22.04 1.03
N HIS A 104 -0.82 21.27 0.44
CA HIS A 104 -1.63 21.70 -0.71
C HIS A 104 -3.11 21.93 -0.37
N HIS A 105 -3.51 21.79 0.91
CA HIS A 105 -4.89 21.92 1.39
C HIS A 105 -5.90 21.03 0.64
N LYS A 106 -5.45 19.81 0.24
CA LYS A 106 -6.23 18.87 -0.56
C LYS A 106 -6.82 17.76 0.31
N LYS A 107 -8.09 17.86 0.64
CA LYS A 107 -8.80 16.94 1.56
C LYS A 107 -8.79 15.48 1.10
N SER A 108 -8.81 15.21 -0.21
CA SER A 108 -8.78 13.85 -0.77
C SER A 108 -7.56 13.02 -0.34
N TRP A 109 -6.43 13.68 -0.09
CA TRP A 109 -5.20 12.99 0.31
C TRP A 109 -5.11 12.67 1.79
N PHE A 110 -5.92 13.33 2.65
CA PHE A 110 -6.12 12.87 4.02
C PHE A 110 -6.78 11.49 4.07
N ALA A 111 -7.70 11.21 3.13
CA ALA A 111 -8.31 9.89 3.03
C ALA A 111 -7.27 8.81 2.72
N TRP A 112 -6.36 9.04 1.76
CA TRP A 112 -5.27 8.11 1.46
C TRP A 112 -4.28 7.96 2.62
N SER A 113 -3.98 9.05 3.33
CA SER A 113 -3.16 8.96 4.55
C SER A 113 -3.82 8.06 5.60
N ALA A 114 -5.13 8.22 5.83
CA ALA A 114 -5.87 7.41 6.79
C ALA A 114 -5.94 5.93 6.36
N ILE A 115 -6.15 5.65 5.06
CA ILE A 115 -6.15 4.28 4.52
C ILE A 115 -4.79 3.61 4.75
N MET A 116 -3.69 4.24 4.36
CA MET A 116 -2.36 3.65 4.55
C MET A 116 -1.97 3.53 6.02
N PHE A 117 -2.47 4.42 6.87
CA PHE A 117 -2.23 4.33 8.31
C PHE A 117 -3.00 3.18 8.96
N ILE A 118 -4.25 2.91 8.54
CA ILE A 118 -5.01 1.79 9.07
C ILE A 118 -4.43 0.46 8.59
N ILE A 119 -3.92 0.37 7.35
CA ILE A 119 -3.20 -0.81 6.85
C ILE A 119 -1.96 -1.04 7.71
N PHE A 120 -1.13 -0.02 7.91
CA PHE A 120 0.02 -0.11 8.81
C PHE A 120 -0.35 -0.59 10.22
N LEU A 121 -1.45 -0.09 10.80
CA LEU A 121 -1.90 -0.55 12.12
C LEU A 121 -2.40 -2.00 12.07
N ASP A 122 -3.03 -2.39 10.98
CA ASP A 122 -3.52 -3.74 10.79
C ASP A 122 -2.36 -4.74 10.73
N ASP A 123 -1.38 -4.46 9.90
CA ASP A 123 -0.24 -5.35 9.66
C ASP A 123 0.73 -5.38 10.85
N ALA A 124 1.11 -4.20 11.39
CA ALA A 124 2.08 -4.13 12.48
C ALA A 124 1.52 -4.58 13.84
N PHE A 125 0.21 -4.41 14.08
CA PHE A 125 -0.44 -4.65 15.37
C PHE A 125 -1.59 -5.66 15.32
N LYS A 126 -1.86 -6.28 14.17
CA LYS A 126 -2.94 -7.25 13.97
C LYS A 126 -4.29 -6.69 14.41
N LEU A 127 -4.63 -5.50 13.90
CA LEU A 127 -5.81 -4.76 14.34
C LEU A 127 -7.09 -5.55 14.05
N HIS A 128 -7.20 -6.18 12.87
CA HIS A 128 -8.36 -6.99 12.49
C HIS A 128 -8.54 -8.20 13.43
N GLU A 129 -7.45 -8.88 13.82
CA GLU A 129 -7.51 -9.99 14.78
C GLU A 129 -7.99 -9.49 16.15
N SER A 130 -7.47 -8.35 16.62
CA SER A 130 -7.87 -7.73 17.90
C SER A 130 -9.36 -7.36 17.91
N ILE A 131 -9.86 -6.79 16.80
CA ILE A 131 -11.28 -6.48 16.61
C ILE A 131 -12.10 -7.77 16.52
N GLY A 132 -11.61 -8.79 15.79
CA GLY A 132 -12.22 -10.10 15.68
C GLY A 132 -12.39 -10.78 17.04
N HIS A 133 -11.35 -10.78 17.87
CA HIS A 133 -11.41 -11.29 19.24
C HIS A 133 -12.43 -10.53 20.09
N ALA A 134 -12.55 -9.21 19.92
CA ALA A 134 -13.59 -8.44 20.61
C ALA A 134 -15.00 -8.87 20.19
N TYR A 135 -15.26 -9.14 18.91
CA TYR A 135 -16.54 -9.68 18.44
C TYR A 135 -16.82 -11.07 18.97
N VAL A 136 -15.82 -11.96 19.02
CA VAL A 136 -15.94 -13.28 19.66
C VAL A 136 -16.35 -13.13 21.12
N ALA A 137 -15.69 -12.25 21.87
CA ALA A 137 -15.98 -12.03 23.28
C ALA A 137 -17.38 -11.41 23.52
N LEU A 138 -17.79 -10.44 22.68
CA LEU A 138 -19.05 -9.72 22.85
C LEU A 138 -20.27 -10.54 22.42
N TRP A 139 -20.15 -11.36 21.37
CA TRP A 139 -21.28 -12.03 20.74
C TRP A 139 -21.23 -13.56 20.86
N GLY A 140 -20.21 -14.13 21.52
CA GLY A 140 -20.05 -15.56 21.66
C GLY A 140 -19.82 -16.30 20.34
N LEU A 141 -19.23 -15.63 19.36
CA LEU A 141 -18.94 -16.20 18.04
C LEU A 141 -17.79 -17.21 18.12
N ASN A 142 -17.69 -18.07 17.10
CA ASN A 142 -16.47 -18.82 16.87
C ASN A 142 -15.34 -17.88 16.35
N PRO A 143 -14.04 -18.24 16.50
CA PRO A 143 -12.93 -17.43 16.06
C PRO A 143 -13.00 -17.02 14.58
N VAL A 144 -13.22 -17.96 13.67
CA VAL A 144 -13.25 -17.72 12.21
C VAL A 144 -14.24 -16.62 11.78
N PRO A 145 -15.54 -16.63 12.19
CA PRO A 145 -16.42 -15.50 11.97
C PRO A 145 -15.95 -14.21 12.62
N GLY A 146 -15.28 -14.28 13.78
CA GLY A 146 -14.72 -13.13 14.46
C GLY A 146 -13.66 -12.43 13.61
N ASP A 147 -12.69 -13.17 13.11
CA ASP A 147 -11.61 -12.65 12.28
C ASP A 147 -12.15 -12.03 10.97
N PHE A 148 -13.12 -12.70 10.33
CA PHE A 148 -13.79 -12.15 9.16
C PHE A 148 -14.49 -10.80 9.45
N LEU A 149 -15.14 -10.66 10.60
CA LEU A 149 -15.76 -9.39 11.03
C LEU A 149 -14.71 -8.34 11.35
N GLY A 150 -13.55 -8.72 11.86
CA GLY A 150 -12.40 -7.84 12.05
C GLY A 150 -11.95 -7.24 10.72
N PHE A 151 -11.67 -8.08 9.72
CA PHE A 151 -11.33 -7.64 8.36
C PHE A 151 -12.43 -6.81 7.71
N ALA A 152 -13.69 -7.19 7.86
CA ALA A 152 -14.80 -6.42 7.33
C ALA A 152 -14.89 -5.02 7.95
N THR A 153 -14.53 -4.88 9.23
CA THR A 153 -14.53 -3.59 9.95
C THR A 153 -13.41 -2.69 9.45
N THR A 154 -12.18 -3.18 9.37
CA THR A 154 -11.03 -2.40 8.86
C THR A 154 -11.22 -2.06 7.39
N GLY A 155 -11.71 -3.01 6.58
CA GLY A 155 -12.04 -2.80 5.17
C GLY A 155 -13.15 -1.76 4.96
N LEU A 156 -14.23 -1.81 5.76
CA LEU A 156 -15.31 -0.81 5.69
C LEU A 156 -14.81 0.60 6.03
N PHE A 157 -13.93 0.72 7.01
CA PHE A 157 -13.28 1.98 7.33
C PHE A 157 -12.46 2.51 6.13
N ALA A 158 -11.64 1.66 5.51
CA ALA A 158 -10.84 2.04 4.35
C ALA A 158 -11.72 2.47 3.16
N VAL A 159 -12.79 1.71 2.85
CA VAL A 159 -13.75 2.04 1.79
C VAL A 159 -14.48 3.36 2.09
N THR A 160 -14.84 3.60 3.35
CA THR A 160 -15.48 4.86 3.76
C THR A 160 -14.54 6.05 3.56
N CYS A 161 -13.28 5.93 4.00
CA CYS A 161 -12.27 6.96 3.76
C CYS A 161 -12.08 7.20 2.26
N TRP A 162 -11.96 6.13 1.46
CA TRP A 162 -11.85 6.22 0.02
C TRP A 162 -13.03 6.96 -0.61
N ALA A 163 -14.27 6.59 -0.27
CA ALA A 163 -15.48 7.21 -0.80
C ALA A 163 -15.56 8.70 -0.43
N VAL A 164 -15.27 9.05 0.82
CA VAL A 164 -15.19 10.46 1.27
C VAL A 164 -14.11 11.21 0.50
N GLY A 165 -12.94 10.61 0.31
CA GLY A 165 -11.85 11.21 -0.45
C GLY A 165 -12.26 11.56 -1.89
N VAL A 166 -12.93 10.62 -2.59
CA VAL A 166 -13.44 10.84 -3.97
C VAL A 166 -14.34 12.07 -4.05
N THR A 167 -15.23 12.28 -3.07
CA THR A 167 -16.17 13.42 -3.09
C THR A 167 -15.48 14.77 -2.95
N THR A 168 -14.24 14.80 -2.51
CA THR A 168 -13.47 16.05 -2.28
C THR A 168 -12.49 16.39 -3.41
N ILE A 169 -12.45 15.58 -4.47
CA ILE A 169 -11.57 15.80 -5.64
C ILE A 169 -12.13 16.95 -6.47
N THR A 170 -11.27 17.91 -6.81
CA THR A 170 -11.67 19.11 -7.56
C THR A 170 -11.03 19.25 -8.92
N THR A 171 -9.92 18.54 -9.18
CA THR A 171 -9.17 18.64 -10.44
C THR A 171 -9.07 17.29 -11.15
N GLN A 172 -8.95 17.31 -12.49
CA GLN A 172 -8.76 16.10 -13.30
C GLN A 172 -7.43 15.40 -12.99
N GLU A 173 -6.38 16.17 -12.68
CA GLU A 173 -5.08 15.61 -12.32
C GLU A 173 -5.16 14.83 -11.00
N ASP A 174 -5.81 15.40 -9.97
CA ASP A 174 -6.05 14.71 -8.70
C ASP A 174 -6.90 13.46 -8.89
N PHE A 175 -7.91 13.52 -9.76
CA PHE A 175 -8.76 12.36 -10.05
C PHE A 175 -7.96 11.22 -10.70
N SER A 176 -7.11 11.54 -11.68
CA SER A 176 -6.25 10.53 -12.34
C SER A 176 -5.25 9.90 -11.36
N ALA A 177 -4.64 10.72 -10.50
CA ALA A 177 -3.76 10.22 -9.45
C ALA A 177 -4.53 9.36 -8.42
N TYR A 178 -5.71 9.80 -8.01
CA TYR A 178 -6.58 9.07 -7.08
C TYR A 178 -6.96 7.70 -7.63
N LEU A 179 -7.32 7.61 -8.92
CA LEU A 179 -7.61 6.33 -9.58
C LEU A 179 -6.38 5.42 -9.65
N LEU A 180 -5.19 5.96 -9.89
CA LEU A 180 -3.95 5.18 -9.88
C LEU A 180 -3.72 4.53 -8.50
N PHE A 181 -3.85 5.30 -7.42
CA PHE A 181 -3.72 4.76 -6.06
C PHE A 181 -4.85 3.78 -5.74
N SER A 182 -6.07 4.03 -6.22
CA SER A 182 -7.19 3.08 -6.10
C SER A 182 -6.89 1.75 -6.80
N PHE A 183 -6.24 1.79 -7.96
CA PHE A 183 -5.81 0.59 -8.67
C PHE A 183 -4.73 -0.19 -7.89
N TYR A 184 -3.72 0.49 -7.37
CA TYR A 184 -2.71 -0.16 -6.53
C TYR A 184 -3.32 -0.76 -5.27
N PHE A 185 -4.24 -0.05 -4.64
CA PHE A 185 -4.95 -0.54 -3.45
C PHE A 185 -5.83 -1.76 -3.76
N ALA A 186 -6.51 -1.76 -4.90
CA ALA A 186 -7.28 -2.94 -5.34
C ALA A 186 -6.38 -4.16 -5.58
N LEU A 187 -5.18 -3.96 -6.14
CA LEU A 187 -4.19 -5.02 -6.29
C LEU A 187 -3.63 -5.47 -4.93
N LEU A 188 -3.40 -4.55 -3.99
CA LEU A 188 -2.97 -4.88 -2.63
C LEU A 188 -4.01 -5.82 -1.96
N ILE A 189 -5.30 -5.46 -2.01
CA ILE A 189 -6.38 -6.32 -1.50
C ILE A 189 -6.42 -7.67 -2.24
N PHE A 190 -6.20 -7.67 -3.55
CA PHE A 190 -6.18 -8.91 -4.33
C PHE A 190 -5.05 -9.84 -3.90
N PHE A 191 -3.86 -9.32 -3.66
CA PHE A 191 -2.74 -10.14 -3.19
C PHE A 191 -2.95 -10.63 -1.76
N GLY A 192 -3.32 -9.77 -0.81
CA GLY A 192 -3.52 -10.16 0.57
C GLY A 192 -4.74 -11.04 0.79
N VAL A 193 -5.91 -10.61 0.35
CA VAL A 193 -7.16 -11.35 0.62
C VAL A 193 -7.48 -12.35 -0.48
N GLY A 194 -7.25 -11.98 -1.75
CA GLY A 194 -7.62 -12.82 -2.89
C GLY A 194 -6.73 -14.04 -3.04
N ILE A 195 -5.42 -13.88 -2.91
CA ILE A 195 -4.47 -15.01 -3.00
C ILE A 195 -4.58 -15.92 -1.79
N ASP A 196 -4.76 -15.37 -0.57
CA ASP A 196 -5.02 -16.16 0.63
C ASP A 196 -6.28 -17.04 0.49
N ALA A 197 -7.38 -16.47 -0.01
CA ALA A 197 -8.60 -17.24 -0.30
C ALA A 197 -8.35 -18.35 -1.34
N LEU A 198 -7.56 -18.11 -2.38
CA LEU A 198 -7.16 -19.11 -3.37
C LEU A 198 -6.26 -20.18 -2.74
N HIS A 199 -5.35 -19.79 -1.85
CA HIS A 199 -4.50 -20.72 -1.11
C HIS A 199 -5.37 -21.68 -0.28
N GLY A 200 -6.38 -21.19 0.43
CA GLY A 200 -7.32 -22.01 1.17
C GLY A 200 -8.08 -23.02 0.30
N LEU A 201 -8.36 -22.67 -0.98
CA LEU A 201 -9.08 -23.54 -1.91
C LEU A 201 -8.18 -24.58 -2.61
N PHE A 202 -6.94 -24.24 -2.94
CA PHE A 202 -6.07 -25.02 -3.81
C PHE A 202 -4.77 -25.48 -3.14
N GLY A 203 -4.49 -25.07 -1.91
CA GLY A 203 -3.21 -25.21 -1.20
C GLY A 203 -2.68 -26.64 -1.08
N ALA A 204 -3.54 -27.67 -1.14
CA ALA A 204 -3.11 -29.06 -1.10
C ALA A 204 -2.29 -29.51 -2.32
N ASN A 205 -2.35 -28.78 -3.43
CA ASN A 205 -1.75 -29.16 -4.72
C ASN A 205 -0.62 -28.24 -5.19
N VAL A 206 -0.39 -27.11 -4.53
CA VAL A 206 0.60 -26.10 -4.92
C VAL A 206 1.58 -25.88 -3.77
N SER A 207 2.84 -25.60 -4.10
CA SER A 207 3.86 -25.30 -3.08
C SER A 207 3.46 -24.08 -2.25
N GLN A 208 3.41 -24.24 -0.92
CA GLN A 208 3.14 -23.15 0.02
C GLN A 208 4.06 -21.94 -0.24
N THR A 209 5.35 -22.19 -0.52
CA THR A 209 6.32 -21.12 -0.85
C THR A 209 5.86 -20.24 -2.02
N VAL A 210 5.21 -20.83 -3.04
CA VAL A 210 4.73 -20.08 -4.21
C VAL A 210 3.54 -19.18 -3.82
N PHE A 211 2.62 -19.70 -3.02
CA PHE A 211 1.49 -18.91 -2.54
C PHE A 211 1.97 -17.76 -1.65
N THR A 212 2.80 -18.03 -0.64
CA THR A 212 3.41 -17.01 0.23
C THR A 212 4.15 -15.93 -0.59
N LEU A 213 4.93 -16.33 -1.59
CA LEU A 213 5.62 -15.36 -2.45
C LEU A 213 4.64 -14.53 -3.30
N ALA A 214 3.56 -15.13 -3.78
CA ALA A 214 2.56 -14.43 -4.58
C ALA A 214 1.74 -13.46 -3.72
N GLU A 215 1.33 -13.89 -2.53
CA GLU A 215 0.57 -13.14 -1.53
C GLU A 215 1.44 -12.02 -0.95
N ASP A 216 2.34 -12.32 -0.06
CA ASP A 216 3.13 -11.35 0.70
C ASP A 216 4.11 -10.57 -0.19
N GLY A 217 4.73 -11.24 -1.18
CA GLY A 217 5.59 -10.57 -2.17
C GLY A 217 4.81 -9.61 -3.07
N GLY A 218 3.57 -9.96 -3.42
CA GLY A 218 2.65 -9.11 -4.15
C GLY A 218 2.20 -7.89 -3.33
N GLU A 219 1.88 -8.07 -2.05
CA GLU A 219 1.56 -6.99 -1.11
C GLU A 219 2.74 -6.03 -0.95
N LEU A 220 3.93 -6.55 -0.69
CA LEU A 220 5.15 -5.76 -0.57
C LEU A 220 5.42 -4.94 -1.83
N LEU A 221 5.20 -5.53 -3.01
CA LEU A 221 5.35 -4.83 -4.29
C LEU A 221 4.34 -3.68 -4.42
N MET A 222 3.06 -3.92 -4.12
CA MET A 222 2.02 -2.88 -4.23
C MET A 222 2.22 -1.77 -3.21
N THR A 223 2.59 -2.10 -1.99
CA THR A 223 2.94 -1.12 -0.95
C THR A 223 4.14 -0.26 -1.37
N ALA A 224 5.18 -0.86 -1.96
CA ALA A 224 6.31 -0.14 -2.52
C ALA A 224 5.89 0.80 -3.67
N MET A 225 5.01 0.34 -4.57
CA MET A 225 4.47 1.16 -5.67
C MET A 225 3.69 2.37 -5.15
N ILE A 226 2.87 2.18 -4.12
CA ILE A 226 2.13 3.26 -3.46
C ILE A 226 3.10 4.27 -2.83
N ALA A 227 4.05 3.82 -2.02
CA ALA A 227 5.00 4.69 -1.33
C ALA A 227 5.88 5.50 -2.30
N LEU A 228 6.41 4.85 -3.34
CA LEU A 228 7.25 5.51 -4.35
C LEU A 228 6.44 6.48 -5.23
N SER A 229 5.21 6.13 -5.59
CA SER A 229 4.33 7.04 -6.34
C SER A 229 3.91 8.25 -5.49
N ALA A 230 3.65 8.07 -4.19
CA ALA A 230 3.37 9.17 -3.27
C ALA A 230 4.58 10.12 -3.12
N LEU A 231 5.80 9.56 -3.03
CA LEU A 231 7.04 10.34 -3.04
C LEU A 231 7.20 11.10 -4.37
N GLY A 232 6.95 10.43 -5.49
CA GLY A 232 7.00 11.05 -6.82
C GLY A 232 6.03 12.21 -6.98
N MET A 233 4.79 12.03 -6.52
CA MET A 233 3.77 13.08 -6.51
C MET A 233 4.21 14.28 -5.66
N TRP A 234 4.77 14.05 -4.48
CA TRP A 234 5.31 15.09 -3.60
C TRP A 234 6.44 15.88 -4.26
N LEU A 235 7.44 15.21 -4.84
CA LEU A 235 8.60 15.85 -5.45
C LEU A 235 8.23 16.62 -6.72
N ARG A 236 7.33 16.09 -7.55
CA ARG A 236 6.85 16.78 -8.76
C ARG A 236 6.23 18.13 -8.44
N GLN A 237 5.39 18.22 -7.42
CA GLN A 237 4.79 19.49 -7.03
C GLN A 237 5.79 20.46 -6.42
N LYS A 238 6.78 19.96 -5.66
CA LYS A 238 7.87 20.79 -5.15
C LYS A 238 8.65 21.48 -6.29
N HIS A 239 8.94 20.78 -7.37
CA HIS A 239 9.62 21.34 -8.53
C HIS A 239 8.75 22.36 -9.26
N ALA A 240 7.47 22.08 -9.47
CA ALA A 240 6.54 23.02 -10.11
C ALA A 240 6.42 24.36 -9.37
N VAL A 241 6.51 24.33 -8.04
CA VAL A 241 6.51 25.55 -7.21
C VAL A 241 7.78 26.36 -7.36
N ILE A 242 8.94 25.71 -7.43
CA ILE A 242 10.24 26.37 -7.62
C ILE A 242 10.29 27.07 -8.98
N ASP A 243 9.84 26.39 -10.05
CA ASP A 243 9.87 26.90 -11.41
C ASP A 243 8.93 28.09 -11.64
N THR A 244 7.82 28.16 -10.91
CA THR A 244 6.84 29.26 -11.00
C THR A 244 7.15 30.46 -10.13
N GLY A 245 8.23 30.42 -9.35
CA GLY A 245 8.63 31.52 -8.43
C GLY A 245 7.64 31.79 -7.30
N ARG A 246 6.60 30.98 -7.17
CA ARG A 246 5.64 31.07 -6.06
C ARG A 246 6.14 30.27 -4.87
N MET A 247 6.76 30.95 -3.92
CA MET A 247 7.15 30.35 -2.63
C MET A 247 5.91 30.02 -1.79
N PRO A 248 5.69 28.78 -1.35
CA PRO A 248 4.59 28.48 -0.44
C PRO A 248 4.97 27.94 0.94
N LEU A 249 6.19 27.57 1.23
CA LEU A 249 6.45 26.77 2.43
C LEU A 249 6.87 27.56 3.69
N ASN A 250 7.37 28.77 3.58
CA ASN A 250 7.85 29.50 4.78
C ASN A 250 6.77 30.30 5.53
N SER A 251 5.55 30.43 5.00
CA SER A 251 4.49 31.17 5.70
C SER A 251 3.63 30.30 6.63
N ALA A 252 3.63 28.98 6.44
CA ALA A 252 2.80 28.07 7.24
C ALA A 252 3.53 27.56 8.50
N VAL A 253 4.83 27.32 8.41
CA VAL A 253 5.62 26.80 9.56
C VAL A 253 5.96 27.90 10.58
N SER A 254 5.97 29.17 10.18
CA SER A 254 6.22 30.29 11.12
C SER A 254 4.99 30.68 11.95
N LYS A 255 3.84 30.04 11.73
CA LYS A 255 2.58 30.31 12.44
C LYS A 255 2.09 29.15 13.32
N LEU A 256 2.87 28.06 13.42
CA LEU A 256 2.75 26.99 14.41
C LEU A 256 3.84 27.15 15.46
#